data_696c50037860353be3aaf8f56771f944
#
_entry.id   696c50037860353be3aaf8f56771f944
#
_cell.length_a   1.000
_cell.length_b   1.000
_cell.length_c   1.000
_cell.angle_alpha   90.00
_cell.angle_beta   90.00
_cell.angle_gamma   90.00
#
_symmetry.space_group_name_H-M   'P 1'
#
loop_
_entity.id
_entity.type
_entity.pdbx_description
1 polymer ?
#
loop_
_entity_poly.entity_id
_entity_poly.type
_entity_poly.pdbx_seq_one_letter_code
_entity_poly.pdbx_strand_id
1 'polypeptide(L)'
;MTIKLTPELLEWAYELLNHTEPFDNWNLPDGHEIKFEVTKSAKDCGDYTGYTDGTHRIRISSRCIGTLQKLIEIMAHEMVHLHQATARMETKSQHNAAFYKLAAQVCRIHKFDPKAFA
;
A
#
# COMPACT_ATOMS: atom_id res chain seq x y z
N MET A 1 -18.10 9.82 -15.75
CA MET A 1 -16.74 9.49 -16.21
C MET A 1 -16.21 8.31 -15.42
N THR A 2 -15.67 7.32 -16.11
CA THR A 2 -15.09 6.15 -15.46
C THR A 2 -13.58 6.32 -15.41
N ILE A 3 -13.00 6.17 -14.23
CA ILE A 3 -11.55 6.18 -14.06
C ILE A 3 -11.04 4.75 -14.22
N LYS A 4 -10.17 4.55 -15.20
CA LYS A 4 -9.55 3.25 -15.42
C LYS A 4 -8.33 3.11 -14.51
N LEU A 5 -8.23 1.97 -13.81
CA LEU A 5 -7.05 1.68 -12.99
C LEU A 5 -5.87 1.36 -13.90
N THR A 6 -4.79 2.11 -13.75
CA THR A 6 -3.56 1.94 -14.51
C THR A 6 -2.36 2.02 -13.57
N PRO A 7 -1.18 1.53 -14.00
CA PRO A 7 0.04 1.69 -13.18
C PRO A 7 0.32 3.15 -12.83
N GLU A 8 0.07 4.07 -13.75
CA GLU A 8 0.28 5.49 -13.53
C GLU A 8 -0.64 6.03 -12.44
N LEU A 9 -1.91 5.58 -12.42
CA LEU A 9 -2.84 5.97 -11.36
C LEU A 9 -2.41 5.41 -10.01
N LEU A 10 -1.87 4.19 -9.98
CA LEU A 10 -1.35 3.59 -8.75
C LEU A 10 -0.18 4.40 -8.21
N GLU A 11 0.75 4.78 -9.08
CA GLU A 11 1.88 5.60 -8.66
C GLU A 11 1.40 6.93 -8.09
N TRP A 12 0.38 7.52 -8.71
CA TRP A 12 -0.20 8.78 -8.27
C TRP A 12 -0.81 8.64 -6.88
N ALA A 13 -1.57 7.57 -6.64
CA ALA A 13 -2.15 7.30 -5.32
C ALA A 13 -1.07 7.12 -4.26
N TYR A 14 0.00 6.40 -4.61
CA TYR A 14 1.15 6.23 -3.73
C TYR A 14 1.79 7.57 -3.38
N GLU A 15 2.07 8.39 -4.37
CA GLU A 15 2.71 9.70 -4.16
C GLU A 15 1.82 10.60 -3.30
N LEU A 16 0.51 10.59 -3.54
CA LEU A 16 -0.42 11.35 -2.73
C LEU A 16 -0.31 10.97 -1.25
N LEU A 17 -0.34 9.67 -0.95
CA LEU A 17 -0.24 9.18 0.42
C LEU A 17 1.14 9.46 1.02
N ASN A 18 2.20 9.34 0.23
CA ASN A 18 3.56 9.52 0.72
C ASN A 18 3.84 10.95 1.19
N HIS A 19 2.98 11.91 0.80
CA HIS A 19 3.07 13.29 1.26
C HIS A 19 2.17 13.56 2.47
N THR A 20 1.56 12.51 3.05
CA THR A 20 0.69 12.64 4.22
C THR A 20 1.28 11.89 5.41
N GLU A 21 0.83 12.27 6.62
CA GLU A 21 1.17 11.52 7.83
C GLU A 21 0.47 10.15 7.82
N PRO A 22 1.09 9.10 8.34
CA PRO A 22 2.45 9.04 8.91
C PRO A 22 3.51 8.70 7.85
N PHE A 23 3.11 8.48 6.59
CA PHE A 23 3.99 7.99 5.52
C PHE A 23 5.17 8.94 5.26
N ASP A 24 4.94 10.25 5.37
CA ASP A 24 5.97 11.26 5.13
C ASP A 24 7.13 11.20 6.13
N ASN A 25 6.92 10.52 7.27
CA ASN A 25 7.95 10.34 8.28
C ASN A 25 8.68 9.00 8.17
N TRP A 26 8.28 8.14 7.24
CA TRP A 26 8.83 6.78 7.13
C TRP A 26 9.98 6.66 6.15
N ASN A 27 10.32 7.75 5.45
CA ASN A 27 11.41 7.76 4.48
C ASN A 27 11.25 6.67 3.42
N LEU A 28 10.05 6.54 2.88
CA LEU A 28 9.74 5.56 1.84
C LEU A 28 10.35 5.99 0.49
N PRO A 29 10.61 5.02 -0.41
CA PRO A 29 11.07 5.35 -1.76
C PRO A 29 10.09 6.25 -2.50
N ASP A 30 10.60 7.01 -3.48
CA ASP A 30 9.74 7.77 -4.37
C ASP A 30 8.96 6.82 -5.29
N GLY A 31 7.81 7.28 -5.78
CA GLY A 31 6.94 6.43 -6.59
C GLY A 31 7.63 5.86 -7.84
N HIS A 32 8.54 6.62 -8.45
CA HIS A 32 9.24 6.14 -9.65
C HIS A 32 10.21 4.99 -9.36
N GLU A 33 10.53 4.74 -8.09
CA GLU A 33 11.40 3.64 -7.66
C GLU A 33 10.64 2.35 -7.40
N ILE A 34 9.32 2.39 -7.54
CA ILE A 34 8.46 1.23 -7.26
C ILE A 34 7.81 0.80 -8.56
N LYS A 35 7.75 -0.51 -8.80
CA LYS A 35 7.03 -1.06 -9.93
C LYS A 35 5.58 -1.26 -9.54
N PHE A 36 4.67 -0.56 -10.21
CA PHE A 36 3.23 -0.68 -9.99
C PHE A 36 2.60 -1.51 -11.08
N GLU A 37 1.72 -2.44 -10.69
CA GLU A 37 1.02 -3.31 -11.63
C GLU A 37 -0.45 -3.43 -11.25
N VAL A 38 -1.32 -3.46 -12.24
CA VAL A 38 -2.74 -3.73 -12.06
C VAL A 38 -2.98 -5.21 -12.37
N THR A 39 -3.68 -5.89 -11.47
CA THR A 39 -4.06 -7.29 -11.67
C THR A 39 -5.56 -7.42 -11.79
N LYS A 40 -6.03 -8.64 -12.04
CA LYS A 40 -7.44 -8.99 -12.06
C LYS A 40 -7.73 -10.12 -11.08
N SER A 41 -6.91 -10.23 -10.03
CA SER A 41 -7.06 -11.28 -9.03
C SER A 41 -8.38 -11.13 -8.29
N ALA A 42 -9.12 -12.23 -8.18
CA ALA A 42 -10.33 -12.27 -7.36
C ALA A 42 -10.00 -12.62 -5.91
N LYS A 43 -8.78 -13.09 -5.65
CA LYS A 43 -8.35 -13.58 -4.34
C LYS A 43 -7.65 -12.51 -3.52
N ASP A 44 -6.69 -11.80 -4.15
CA ASP A 44 -5.89 -10.80 -3.46
C ASP A 44 -6.17 -9.43 -4.02
N CYS A 45 -6.63 -8.51 -3.18
CA CYS A 45 -6.91 -7.13 -3.60
C CYS A 45 -5.64 -6.34 -3.85
N GLY A 46 -4.55 -6.69 -3.17
CA GLY A 46 -3.27 -6.06 -3.37
C GLY A 46 -2.18 -6.92 -2.78
N ASP A 47 -0.94 -6.67 -3.21
CA ASP A 47 0.23 -7.27 -2.58
C ASP A 47 1.44 -6.36 -2.72
N TYR A 48 2.39 -6.57 -1.83
CA TYR A 48 3.69 -5.93 -1.87
C TYR A 48 4.77 -7.01 -1.94
N THR A 49 5.76 -6.83 -2.78
CA THR A 49 6.92 -7.71 -2.89
C THR A 49 8.20 -6.89 -2.87
N GLY A 50 9.11 -7.20 -1.94
CA GLY A 50 10.46 -6.68 -1.94
C GLY A 50 11.40 -7.71 -2.54
N TYR A 51 12.35 -7.25 -3.35
CA TYR A 51 13.31 -8.11 -4.01
C TYR A 51 14.70 -7.97 -3.37
N THR A 52 15.53 -9.00 -3.53
CA THR A 52 16.86 -9.03 -2.94
C THR A 52 17.81 -7.96 -3.52
N ASP A 53 17.49 -7.44 -4.71
CA ASP A 53 18.27 -6.37 -5.33
C ASP A 53 17.88 -4.97 -4.82
N GLY A 54 16.95 -4.90 -3.85
CA GLY A 54 16.52 -3.65 -3.27
C GLY A 54 15.35 -2.97 -3.99
N THR A 55 14.81 -3.61 -5.03
CA THR A 55 13.64 -3.07 -5.74
C THR A 55 12.35 -3.52 -5.07
N HIS A 56 11.25 -2.85 -5.42
CA HIS A 56 9.93 -3.05 -4.81
C HIS A 56 8.86 -3.13 -5.87
N ARG A 57 7.82 -3.91 -5.60
CA ARG A 57 6.65 -4.02 -6.47
C ARG A 57 5.38 -3.96 -5.63
N ILE A 58 4.42 -3.14 -6.08
CA ILE A 58 3.07 -3.10 -5.49
C ILE A 58 2.09 -3.41 -6.59
N ARG A 59 1.20 -4.39 -6.34
CA ARG A 59 0.13 -4.76 -7.27
C ARG A 59 -1.21 -4.53 -6.61
N ILE A 60 -2.18 -4.05 -7.38
CA ILE A 60 -3.55 -3.83 -6.92
C ILE A 60 -4.51 -4.39 -7.95
N SER A 61 -5.50 -5.13 -7.47
CA SER A 61 -6.49 -5.77 -8.33
C SER A 61 -7.61 -4.81 -8.70
N SER A 62 -7.88 -4.69 -9.99
CA SER A 62 -9.01 -3.89 -10.46
C SER A 62 -10.36 -4.47 -10.05
N ARG A 63 -10.41 -5.74 -9.69
CA ARG A 63 -11.65 -6.39 -9.24
C ARG A 63 -12.11 -5.91 -7.87
N CYS A 64 -11.17 -5.43 -7.04
CA CYS A 64 -11.47 -4.99 -5.68
C CYS A 64 -11.79 -3.49 -5.61
N ILE A 65 -11.54 -2.74 -6.68
CA ILE A 65 -11.62 -1.29 -6.65
C ILE A 65 -12.95 -0.84 -7.24
N GLY A 66 -13.86 -0.39 -6.36
CA GLY A 66 -15.12 0.21 -6.77
C GLY A 66 -15.17 1.72 -6.55
N THR A 67 -14.27 2.26 -5.73
CA THR A 67 -14.23 3.68 -5.41
C THR A 67 -12.78 4.13 -5.26
N LEU A 68 -12.56 5.45 -5.37
CA LEU A 68 -11.26 6.04 -5.11
C LEU A 68 -10.82 5.80 -3.66
N GLN A 69 -11.76 5.89 -2.71
CA GLN A 69 -11.45 5.62 -1.31
C GLN A 69 -10.90 4.21 -1.11
N LYS A 70 -11.48 3.22 -1.78
CA LYS A 70 -11.01 1.84 -1.66
C LYS A 70 -9.59 1.70 -2.21
N LEU A 71 -9.29 2.38 -3.32
CA LEU A 71 -7.94 2.40 -3.88
C LEU A 71 -6.95 2.96 -2.87
N ILE A 72 -7.28 4.08 -2.23
CA ILE A 72 -6.41 4.72 -1.25
C ILE A 72 -6.18 3.81 -0.04
N GLU A 73 -7.24 3.14 0.45
CA GLU A 73 -7.12 2.21 1.58
C GLU A 73 -6.18 1.04 1.25
N ILE A 74 -6.35 0.42 0.09
CA ILE A 74 -5.53 -0.72 -0.31
C ILE A 74 -4.09 -0.27 -0.53
N MET A 75 -3.88 0.86 -1.20
CA MET A 75 -2.53 1.40 -1.40
C MET A 75 -1.86 1.66 -0.04
N ALA A 76 -2.57 2.28 0.91
CA ALA A 76 -2.02 2.53 2.24
C ALA A 76 -1.63 1.24 2.95
N HIS A 77 -2.43 0.18 2.81
CA HIS A 77 -2.14 -1.15 3.38
C HIS A 77 -0.81 -1.68 2.82
N GLU A 78 -0.61 -1.61 1.51
CA GLU A 78 0.62 -2.09 0.90
C GLU A 78 1.82 -1.22 1.28
N MET A 79 1.61 0.07 1.51
CA MET A 79 2.68 0.97 1.96
C MET A 79 3.13 0.64 3.38
N VAL A 80 2.25 0.12 4.24
CA VAL A 80 2.66 -0.38 5.56
C VAL A 80 3.62 -1.56 5.38
N HIS A 81 3.31 -2.49 4.47
CA HIS A 81 4.20 -3.61 4.20
C HIS A 81 5.54 -3.16 3.62
N LEU A 82 5.52 -2.15 2.75
CA LEU A 82 6.75 -1.56 2.22
C LEU A 82 7.61 -0.99 3.36
N HIS A 83 6.98 -0.28 4.30
CA HIS A 83 7.71 0.26 5.45
C HIS A 83 8.30 -0.85 6.32
N GLN A 84 7.53 -1.92 6.58
CA GLN A 84 8.04 -3.06 7.32
C GLN A 84 9.29 -3.66 6.66
N ALA A 85 9.27 -3.80 5.34
CA ALA A 85 10.39 -4.35 4.60
C ALA A 85 11.62 -3.44 4.67
N THR A 86 11.44 -2.14 4.43
CA THR A 86 12.55 -1.19 4.42
C THR A 86 13.12 -0.96 5.81
N ALA A 87 12.31 -1.06 6.85
CA ALA A 87 12.71 -0.89 8.24
C ALA A 87 13.08 -2.22 8.93
N ARG A 88 13.04 -3.33 8.19
CA ARG A 88 13.37 -4.67 8.69
C ARG A 88 12.51 -5.09 9.88
N MET A 89 11.21 -4.83 9.78
CA MET A 89 10.21 -5.20 10.79
C MET A 89 9.44 -6.46 10.42
N GLU A 90 9.85 -7.15 9.36
CA GLU A 90 9.15 -8.36 8.91
C GLU A 90 9.56 -9.57 9.73
N THR A 91 8.59 -10.47 9.92
CA THR A 91 8.80 -11.81 10.46
C THR A 91 8.26 -12.79 9.43
N LYS A 92 8.06 -14.07 9.82
CA LYS A 92 7.45 -15.07 8.93
C LYS A 92 6.06 -14.63 8.46
N SER A 93 5.33 -13.87 9.29
CA SER A 93 4.04 -13.30 8.92
C SER A 93 4.21 -11.81 8.67
N GLN A 94 3.71 -11.33 7.52
CA GLN A 94 3.68 -9.90 7.23
C GLN A 94 2.68 -9.17 8.13
N HIS A 95 1.59 -9.85 8.53
CA HIS A 95 0.59 -9.30 9.44
C HIS A 95 0.96 -9.62 10.88
N ASN A 96 2.10 -9.09 11.32
CA ASN A 96 2.60 -9.28 12.69
C ASN A 96 2.21 -8.11 13.59
N ALA A 97 2.73 -8.11 14.83
CA ALA A 97 2.42 -7.05 15.80
C ALA A 97 2.84 -5.67 15.30
N ALA A 98 3.99 -5.58 14.61
CA ALA A 98 4.45 -4.32 14.03
C ALA A 98 3.46 -3.81 12.97
N PHE A 99 2.95 -4.71 12.12
CA PHE A 99 1.94 -4.35 11.12
C PHE A 99 0.71 -3.74 11.77
N TYR A 100 0.15 -4.42 12.79
CA TYR A 100 -1.09 -3.94 13.42
C TYR A 100 -0.89 -2.60 14.14
N LYS A 101 0.27 -2.37 14.71
CA LYS A 101 0.59 -1.09 15.34
C LYS A 101 0.65 0.04 14.32
N LEU A 102 1.32 -0.20 13.19
CA LEU A 102 1.42 0.78 12.11
C LEU A 102 0.07 1.01 11.45
N ALA A 103 -0.69 -0.07 11.22
CA ALA A 103 -2.02 0.02 10.63
C ALA A 103 -2.96 0.85 11.50
N ALA A 104 -2.90 0.67 12.83
CA ALA A 104 -3.72 1.44 13.74
C ALA A 104 -3.42 2.94 13.64
N GLN A 105 -2.15 3.30 13.50
CA GLN A 105 -1.74 4.69 13.33
C GLN A 105 -2.27 5.27 12.03
N VAL A 106 -2.13 4.53 10.93
CA VAL A 106 -2.62 4.96 9.61
C VAL A 106 -4.14 5.15 9.63
N CYS A 107 -4.86 4.18 10.18
CA CYS A 107 -6.33 4.25 10.24
C CYS A 107 -6.81 5.43 11.08
N ARG A 108 -6.12 5.72 12.19
CA ARG A 108 -6.48 6.85 13.04
C ARG A 108 -6.29 8.18 12.31
N ILE A 109 -5.18 8.35 11.61
CA ILE A 109 -4.87 9.60 10.92
C ILE A 109 -5.76 9.79 9.70
N HIS A 110 -5.91 8.75 8.87
CA HIS A 110 -6.67 8.83 7.62
C HIS A 110 -8.15 8.48 7.76
N LYS A 111 -8.57 8.08 8.96
CA LYS A 111 -9.96 7.72 9.27
C LYS A 111 -10.47 6.54 8.46
N PHE A 112 -9.60 5.56 8.25
CA PHE A 112 -10.00 4.29 7.65
C PHE A 112 -10.62 3.39 8.72
N ASP A 113 -11.52 2.50 8.28
CA ASP A 113 -12.07 1.45 9.15
C ASP A 113 -10.97 0.41 9.42
N PRO A 114 -10.52 0.23 10.66
CA PRO A 114 -9.47 -0.74 10.96
C PRO A 114 -9.81 -2.16 10.54
N LYS A 115 -11.09 -2.55 10.56
CA LYS A 115 -11.52 -3.88 10.17
C LYS A 115 -11.37 -4.10 8.66
N ALA A 116 -11.70 -3.08 7.89
CA ALA A 116 -11.58 -3.15 6.43
C ALA A 116 -10.12 -3.04 5.99
N PHE A 117 -9.30 -2.33 6.75
CA PHE A 117 -7.90 -2.08 6.43
C PHE A 117 -7.01 -3.30 6.69
N ALA A 118 -7.27 -4.01 7.77
CA ALA A 118 -6.40 -5.09 8.25
C ALA A 118 -6.38 -6.33 7.33
#